data_f3d2341662e6694020ae8ea5ebc58aef
#
_entry.id   f3d2341662e6694020ae8ea5ebc58aef
#
_cell.length_a   1.000
_cell.length_b   1.000
_cell.length_c   1.000
_cell.angle_alpha   90.00
_cell.angle_beta   90.00
_cell.angle_gamma   90.00
#
_symmetry.space_group_name_H-M   'P 1'
#
loop_
_entity.id
_entity.type
_entity.pdbx_description
1 polymer ?
#
loop_
_entity_poly.entity_id
_entity_poly.type
_entity_poly.pdbx_seq_one_letter_code
_entity_poly.pdbx_strand_id
1 'polypeptide(L)'
;MMGINADPLRMEPYIPAFFKTNSLFASDVNLAIHPDAHIILAPNIGSYVGGDITAGALVSMIWNRPEMSLFIDLGTNGELAFGNSDFMVSCACSAGPAFEGGDISCGMRATDGAIEKCTIDPETMEPSYHVIGDEGTKPIGLCGSGIIDVIAALFRAKMVNPKGKFIREADGSATTNMAWEAMSSPLKRKPEASATLRLQK
;
A
#
# COMPACT_ATOMS: atom_id res chain seq x y z
N MET A 1 26.46 1.07 -5.02
CA MET A 1 26.83 0.15 -6.09
C MET A 1 27.58 0.88 -7.20
N MET A 2 26.94 1.57 -8.13
CA MET A 2 27.60 2.21 -9.28
C MET A 2 28.22 3.59 -8.98
N GLY A 3 28.07 4.14 -7.79
CA GLY A 3 28.63 5.47 -7.42
C GLY A 3 28.04 6.65 -8.19
N ILE A 4 26.90 6.45 -8.87
CA ILE A 4 26.26 7.51 -9.67
C ILE A 4 25.53 8.46 -8.71
N ASN A 5 25.66 9.78 -8.97
CA ASN A 5 24.94 10.79 -8.20
C ASN A 5 23.43 10.64 -8.38
N ALA A 6 22.71 10.44 -7.27
CA ALA A 6 21.27 10.28 -7.24
C ALA A 6 20.50 11.59 -6.97
N ASP A 7 21.17 12.71 -6.74
CA ASP A 7 20.52 13.99 -6.43
C ASP A 7 19.49 14.43 -7.49
N PRO A 8 19.71 14.23 -8.80
CA PRO A 8 18.72 14.58 -9.81
C PRO A 8 17.37 13.85 -9.67
N LEU A 9 17.35 12.69 -8.98
CA LEU A 9 16.09 11.97 -8.69
C LEU A 9 15.27 12.61 -7.57
N ARG A 10 15.91 13.42 -6.71
CA ARG A 10 15.27 14.06 -5.55
C ARG A 10 14.80 15.46 -5.81
N MET A 11 15.35 16.11 -6.83
CA MET A 11 15.07 17.51 -7.16
C MET A 11 14.31 17.61 -8.48
N GLU A 12 13.37 18.54 -8.52
CA GLU A 12 12.66 18.88 -9.76
C GLU A 12 13.68 19.30 -10.83
N PRO A 13 13.58 18.78 -12.08
CA PRO A 13 12.48 18.01 -12.68
C PRO A 13 12.58 16.48 -12.56
N TYR A 14 13.26 15.93 -11.56
CA TYR A 14 13.30 14.49 -11.24
C TYR A 14 13.79 13.61 -12.39
N ILE A 15 14.90 13.96 -13.01
CA ILE A 15 15.44 13.26 -14.18
C ILE A 15 16.41 12.16 -13.72
N PRO A 16 16.18 10.87 -14.08
CA PRO A 16 17.12 9.81 -13.78
C PRO A 16 18.42 9.98 -14.59
N ALA A 17 19.53 9.52 -14.02
CA ALA A 17 20.84 9.57 -14.68
C ALA A 17 20.88 8.76 -16.00
N PHE A 18 20.04 7.74 -16.09
CA PHE A 18 19.85 6.93 -17.28
C PHE A 18 18.47 6.25 -17.27
N PHE A 19 17.94 5.95 -18.42
CA PHE A 19 16.72 5.15 -18.58
C PHE A 19 17.04 3.70 -18.89
N LYS A 20 18.16 3.46 -19.57
CA LYS A 20 18.66 2.13 -19.92
C LYS A 20 20.18 2.13 -19.82
N THR A 21 20.76 1.06 -19.32
CA THR A 21 22.21 0.82 -19.32
C THR A 21 22.55 -0.28 -20.31
N ASN A 22 23.80 -0.28 -20.76
CA ASN A 22 24.40 -1.46 -21.35
C ASN A 22 24.60 -2.53 -20.26
N SER A 23 24.83 -3.78 -20.67
CA SER A 23 25.24 -4.84 -19.75
C SER A 23 26.53 -4.41 -19.02
N LEU A 24 26.56 -4.62 -17.70
CA LEU A 24 27.71 -4.38 -16.83
C LEU A 24 28.27 -5.73 -16.40
N PHE A 25 29.52 -5.75 -15.94
CA PHE A 25 30.07 -6.91 -15.24
C PHE A 25 29.86 -6.79 -13.73
N ALA A 26 29.77 -7.91 -13.05
CA ALA A 26 29.61 -7.96 -11.61
C ALA A 26 30.75 -7.22 -10.88
N SER A 27 31.97 -7.29 -11.43
CA SER A 27 33.14 -6.56 -10.96
C SER A 27 32.94 -5.04 -11.00
N ASP A 28 32.21 -4.49 -11.99
CA ASP A 28 31.99 -3.05 -12.14
C ASP A 28 31.10 -2.48 -11.03
N VAL A 29 30.28 -3.33 -10.43
CA VAL A 29 29.29 -2.92 -9.40
C VAL A 29 29.56 -3.55 -8.03
N ASN A 30 30.73 -4.16 -7.83
CA ASN A 30 31.15 -4.81 -6.59
C ASN A 30 30.14 -5.86 -6.07
N LEU A 31 29.56 -6.66 -6.94
CA LEU A 31 28.73 -7.79 -6.54
C LEU A 31 29.59 -9.02 -6.24
N ALA A 32 29.31 -9.69 -5.12
CA ALA A 32 30.05 -10.86 -4.65
C ALA A 32 29.60 -12.15 -5.39
N ILE A 33 29.72 -12.14 -6.72
CA ILE A 33 29.48 -13.27 -7.63
C ILE A 33 30.65 -13.38 -8.60
N HIS A 34 30.57 -14.27 -9.59
CA HIS A 34 31.64 -14.38 -10.59
C HIS A 34 31.93 -13.01 -11.24
N PRO A 35 33.20 -12.56 -11.29
CA PRO A 35 33.53 -11.19 -11.74
C PRO A 35 33.03 -10.85 -13.14
N ASP A 36 33.05 -11.81 -14.04
CA ASP A 36 32.63 -11.65 -15.44
C ASP A 36 31.11 -11.95 -15.64
N ALA A 37 30.35 -12.14 -14.58
CA ALA A 37 28.91 -12.29 -14.69
C ALA A 37 28.27 -11.01 -15.22
N HIS A 38 27.40 -11.15 -16.22
CA HIS A 38 26.68 -10.03 -16.80
C HIS A 38 25.54 -9.58 -15.89
N ILE A 39 25.47 -8.29 -15.63
CA ILE A 39 24.38 -7.62 -14.91
C ILE A 39 23.57 -6.85 -15.92
N ILE A 40 22.31 -7.20 -16.02
CA ILE A 40 21.33 -6.55 -16.89
C ILE A 40 20.30 -5.86 -16.00
N LEU A 41 20.15 -4.55 -16.15
CA LEU A 41 19.14 -3.78 -15.44
C LEU A 41 17.90 -3.63 -16.32
N ALA A 42 16.72 -3.86 -15.76
CA ALA A 42 15.48 -3.52 -16.43
C ALA A 42 15.42 -2.00 -16.65
N PRO A 43 15.00 -1.53 -17.84
CA PRO A 43 14.98 -0.10 -18.14
C PRO A 43 13.93 0.62 -17.30
N ASN A 44 14.22 1.87 -16.92
CA ASN A 44 13.28 2.76 -16.27
C ASN A 44 12.40 3.48 -17.31
N ILE A 45 11.18 3.83 -16.93
CA ILE A 45 10.29 4.69 -17.72
C ILE A 45 10.42 6.14 -17.26
N GLY A 46 10.59 6.33 -15.94
CA GLY A 46 10.76 7.65 -15.33
C GLY A 46 11.42 7.55 -13.96
N SER A 47 11.55 8.66 -13.25
CA SER A 47 12.21 8.72 -11.95
C SER A 47 11.53 7.87 -10.87
N TYR A 48 10.21 7.77 -10.94
CA TYR A 48 9.38 7.03 -10.00
C TYR A 48 8.68 5.84 -10.62
N VAL A 49 9.02 5.50 -11.87
CA VAL A 49 8.51 4.33 -12.58
C VAL A 49 9.70 3.52 -13.04
N GLY A 50 10.09 2.57 -12.22
CA GLY A 50 11.32 1.81 -12.34
C GLY A 50 11.24 0.59 -13.25
N GLY A 51 12.31 -0.19 -13.22
CA GLY A 51 12.44 -1.43 -13.96
C GLY A 51 11.48 -2.53 -13.51
N ASP A 52 10.94 -2.45 -12.30
CA ASP A 52 9.87 -3.29 -11.77
C ASP A 52 8.59 -3.16 -12.59
N ILE A 53 8.15 -1.94 -12.88
CA ILE A 53 6.98 -1.67 -13.71
C ILE A 53 7.21 -2.08 -15.16
N THR A 54 8.41 -1.88 -15.67
CA THR A 54 8.77 -2.38 -17.01
C THR A 54 8.72 -3.90 -17.08
N ALA A 55 9.20 -4.58 -16.04
CA ALA A 55 9.12 -6.03 -15.95
C ALA A 55 7.65 -6.51 -15.79
N GLY A 56 6.85 -5.82 -14.99
CA GLY A 56 5.42 -6.07 -14.85
C GLY A 56 4.65 -5.89 -16.15
N ALA A 57 4.92 -4.82 -16.89
CA ALA A 57 4.36 -4.58 -18.20
C ALA A 57 4.76 -5.67 -19.22
N LEU A 58 6.01 -6.15 -19.15
CA LEU A 58 6.48 -7.25 -19.97
C LEU A 58 5.73 -8.55 -19.68
N VAL A 59 5.64 -8.94 -18.40
CA VAL A 59 5.00 -10.19 -17.97
C VAL A 59 3.49 -10.17 -18.20
N SER A 60 2.83 -9.02 -17.95
CA SER A 60 1.38 -8.86 -18.18
C SER A 60 1.00 -8.86 -19.66
N MET A 61 1.98 -8.75 -20.57
CA MET A 61 1.77 -8.72 -22.02
C MET A 61 0.91 -7.54 -22.49
N ILE A 62 0.78 -6.47 -21.71
CA ILE A 62 -0.01 -5.28 -22.06
C ILE A 62 0.49 -4.64 -23.37
N TRP A 63 1.78 -4.70 -23.60
CA TRP A 63 2.45 -4.17 -24.79
C TRP A 63 2.12 -4.93 -26.09
N ASN A 64 1.57 -6.15 -25.99
CA ASN A 64 1.30 -7.02 -27.12
C ASN A 64 -0.20 -7.37 -27.29
N ARG A 65 -1.07 -6.52 -26.75
CA ARG A 65 -2.53 -6.68 -26.84
C ARG A 65 -3.15 -5.47 -27.50
N PRO A 66 -4.12 -5.65 -28.41
CA PRO A 66 -4.85 -4.51 -28.97
C PRO A 66 -5.86 -3.90 -27.98
N GLU A 67 -6.30 -4.66 -26.97
CA GLU A 67 -7.26 -4.19 -25.98
C GLU A 67 -6.58 -3.27 -24.97
N MET A 68 -7.26 -2.17 -24.66
CA MET A 68 -6.84 -1.27 -23.58
C MET A 68 -6.78 -2.04 -22.25
N SER A 69 -5.64 -2.00 -21.63
CA SER A 69 -5.36 -2.74 -20.39
C SER A 69 -4.75 -1.82 -19.35
N LEU A 70 -5.01 -2.12 -18.08
CA LEU A 70 -4.44 -1.42 -16.94
C LEU A 70 -3.64 -2.42 -16.09
N PHE A 71 -2.36 -2.14 -15.90
CA PHE A 71 -1.49 -2.80 -14.94
C PHE A 71 -1.35 -1.90 -13.73
N ILE A 72 -1.53 -2.46 -12.55
CA ILE A 72 -1.41 -1.74 -11.26
C ILE A 72 -0.43 -2.53 -10.39
N ASP A 73 0.60 -1.86 -9.91
CA ASP A 73 1.47 -2.35 -8.84
C ASP A 73 1.10 -1.61 -7.55
N LEU A 74 0.68 -2.35 -6.53
CA LEU A 74 0.31 -1.82 -5.23
C LEU A 74 1.40 -2.16 -4.22
N GLY A 75 2.32 -1.23 -4.03
CA GLY A 75 3.38 -1.29 -3.04
C GLY A 75 3.32 -0.08 -2.10
N THR A 76 4.46 0.33 -1.60
CA THR A 76 4.63 1.58 -0.83
C THR A 76 4.18 2.80 -1.63
N ASN A 77 4.37 2.75 -2.94
CA ASN A 77 3.71 3.63 -3.90
C ASN A 77 2.72 2.83 -4.73
N GLY A 78 1.86 3.51 -5.48
CA GLY A 78 1.02 2.89 -6.48
C GLY A 78 1.53 3.25 -7.85
N GLU A 79 2.07 2.30 -8.58
CA GLU A 79 2.49 2.51 -9.95
C GLU A 79 1.48 1.92 -10.91
N LEU A 80 1.25 2.63 -12.00
CA LEU A 80 0.26 2.25 -13.02
C LEU A 80 0.89 2.28 -14.40
N ALA A 81 0.54 1.30 -15.22
CA ALA A 81 0.75 1.34 -16.66
C ALA A 81 -0.58 1.09 -17.37
N PHE A 82 -0.96 1.98 -18.27
CA PHE A 82 -2.22 1.93 -19.00
C PHE A 82 -1.97 2.07 -20.49
N GLY A 83 -2.58 1.22 -21.30
CA GLY A 83 -2.44 1.26 -22.75
C GLY A 83 -2.68 -0.08 -23.42
N ASN A 84 -2.09 -0.22 -24.58
CA ASN A 84 -2.17 -1.40 -25.44
C ASN A 84 -0.91 -1.52 -26.32
N SER A 85 -0.96 -2.31 -27.40
CA SER A 85 0.14 -2.46 -28.36
C SER A 85 0.50 -1.17 -29.11
N ASP A 86 -0.39 -0.20 -29.21
CA ASP A 86 -0.17 1.03 -29.97
C ASP A 86 0.49 2.13 -29.12
N PHE A 87 0.12 2.22 -27.85
CA PHE A 87 0.72 3.15 -26.90
C PHE A 87 0.59 2.68 -25.46
N MET A 88 1.48 3.15 -24.60
CA MET A 88 1.37 3.00 -23.15
C MET A 88 1.75 4.31 -22.47
N VAL A 89 1.05 4.61 -21.39
CA VAL A 89 1.38 5.68 -20.44
C VAL A 89 1.56 5.08 -19.05
N SER A 90 2.39 5.70 -18.24
CA SER A 90 2.64 5.26 -16.87
C SER A 90 2.67 6.45 -15.92
N CYS A 91 2.31 6.19 -14.68
CA CYS A 91 2.45 7.15 -13.59
C CYS A 91 2.75 6.41 -12.29
N ALA A 92 3.34 7.13 -11.35
CA ALA A 92 3.45 6.71 -9.96
C ALA A 92 2.62 7.65 -9.10
N CYS A 93 1.94 7.09 -8.11
CA CYS A 93 1.24 7.85 -7.08
C CYS A 93 1.69 7.40 -5.70
N SER A 94 1.81 8.34 -4.79
CA SER A 94 2.12 8.05 -3.39
C SER A 94 0.91 7.39 -2.74
N ALA A 95 0.98 6.09 -2.48
CA ALA A 95 -0.01 5.38 -1.67
C ALA A 95 0.27 5.59 -0.17
N GLY A 96 1.54 5.81 0.17
CA GLY A 96 2.05 5.93 1.54
C GLY A 96 2.15 4.58 2.25
N PRO A 97 2.87 4.52 3.38
CA PRO A 97 3.10 3.29 4.13
C PRO A 97 1.86 2.80 4.89
N ALA A 98 0.73 3.52 4.83
CA ALA A 98 -0.51 3.17 5.53
C ALA A 98 -1.03 1.79 5.12
N PHE A 99 -0.97 1.44 3.82
CA PHE A 99 -1.39 0.13 3.33
C PHE A 99 -0.44 -1.02 3.70
N GLU A 100 0.77 -0.70 4.15
CA GLU A 100 1.72 -1.66 4.72
C GLU A 100 1.64 -1.72 6.25
N GLY A 101 0.69 -1.01 6.85
CA GLY A 101 0.52 -0.90 8.30
C GLY A 101 1.45 0.13 8.95
N GLY A 102 2.18 0.93 8.15
CA GLY A 102 2.95 2.07 8.65
C GLY A 102 2.05 3.28 8.95
N ASP A 103 2.52 4.19 9.79
CA ASP A 103 1.85 5.44 10.19
C ASP A 103 0.47 5.28 10.86
N ILE A 104 0.03 4.04 11.10
CA ILE A 104 -1.19 3.71 11.83
C ILE A 104 -0.82 3.00 13.13
N SER A 105 -1.28 3.51 14.25
CA SER A 105 -0.89 3.01 15.59
C SER A 105 -1.19 1.52 15.82
N CYS A 106 -2.23 0.99 15.17
CA CYS A 106 -2.59 -0.43 15.19
C CYS A 106 -2.31 -1.13 13.85
N GLY A 107 -1.57 -0.46 12.95
CA GLY A 107 -1.22 -1.03 11.65
C GLY A 107 -0.14 -2.10 11.78
N MET A 108 -0.25 -3.14 10.97
CA MET A 108 0.74 -4.22 10.87
C MET A 108 0.73 -4.87 9.50
N ARG A 109 1.76 -5.64 9.20
CA ARG A 109 1.77 -6.46 7.99
C ARG A 109 0.71 -7.57 8.05
N ALA A 110 0.33 -8.10 6.90
CA ALA A 110 -0.60 -9.22 6.78
C ALA A 110 0.06 -10.53 7.25
N THR A 111 0.17 -10.69 8.56
CA THR A 111 0.71 -11.85 9.28
C THR A 111 -0.26 -12.29 10.36
N ASP A 112 0.02 -13.38 11.05
CA ASP A 112 -0.83 -13.90 12.12
C ASP A 112 -1.20 -12.82 13.14
N GLY A 113 -2.48 -12.75 13.46
CA GLY A 113 -3.05 -11.73 14.33
C GLY A 113 -3.49 -10.44 13.62
N ALA A 114 -3.25 -10.30 12.33
CA ALA A 114 -3.75 -9.15 11.58
C ALA A 114 -5.22 -9.33 11.20
N ILE A 115 -6.04 -8.31 11.44
CA ILE A 115 -7.39 -8.23 10.90
C ILE A 115 -7.27 -7.85 9.42
N GLU A 116 -7.77 -8.71 8.52
CA GLU A 116 -7.73 -8.49 7.06
C GLU A 116 -9.08 -8.15 6.45
N LYS A 117 -10.18 -8.50 7.11
CA LYS A 117 -11.55 -8.21 6.69
C LYS A 117 -12.37 -7.68 7.85
N CYS A 118 -13.27 -6.76 7.55
CA CYS A 118 -14.20 -6.21 8.52
C CYS A 118 -15.54 -5.88 7.85
N THR A 119 -16.62 -6.21 8.53
CA THR A 119 -17.98 -5.77 8.17
C THR A 119 -18.66 -5.24 9.42
N ILE A 120 -19.64 -4.37 9.25
CA ILE A 120 -20.51 -3.86 10.32
C ILE A 120 -21.94 -4.14 9.88
N ASP A 121 -22.70 -4.82 10.72
CA ASP A 121 -24.13 -5.02 10.50
C ASP A 121 -24.84 -3.66 10.63
N PRO A 122 -25.61 -3.22 9.60
CA PRO A 122 -26.20 -1.91 9.60
C PRO A 122 -27.40 -1.76 10.56
N GLU A 123 -27.97 -2.88 11.04
CA GLU A 123 -29.11 -2.85 11.96
C GLU A 123 -28.66 -2.93 13.42
N THR A 124 -27.74 -3.85 13.72
CA THR A 124 -27.23 -4.05 15.08
C THR A 124 -26.02 -3.21 15.40
N MET A 125 -25.33 -2.67 14.36
CA MET A 125 -24.05 -1.96 14.47
C MET A 125 -22.92 -2.82 15.03
N GLU A 126 -23.09 -4.14 15.05
CA GLU A 126 -22.07 -5.06 15.53
C GLU A 126 -21.01 -5.31 14.46
N PRO A 127 -19.71 -5.18 14.79
CA PRO A 127 -18.63 -5.49 13.88
C PRO A 127 -18.35 -6.99 13.85
N SER A 128 -18.10 -7.51 12.65
CA SER A 128 -17.58 -8.85 12.39
C SER A 128 -16.24 -8.72 11.64
N TYR A 129 -15.24 -9.48 12.02
CA TYR A 129 -13.92 -9.39 11.42
C TYR A 129 -13.26 -10.77 11.28
N HIS A 130 -12.36 -10.88 10.31
CA HIS A 130 -11.52 -12.05 10.09
C HIS A 130 -10.07 -11.73 10.46
N VAL A 131 -9.45 -12.64 11.22
CA VAL A 131 -8.04 -12.54 11.66
C VAL A 131 -7.22 -13.57 10.90
N ILE A 132 -6.07 -13.15 10.37
CA ILE A 132 -5.12 -14.08 9.75
C ILE A 132 -4.51 -14.97 10.83
N GLY A 133 -4.41 -16.28 10.56
CA GLY A 133 -3.83 -17.28 11.43
C GLY A 133 -4.78 -18.44 11.70
N ASP A 134 -4.36 -19.33 12.60
CA ASP A 134 -5.14 -20.50 13.00
C ASP A 134 -6.38 -20.13 13.81
N GLU A 135 -7.30 -21.08 13.95
CA GLU A 135 -8.52 -20.92 14.76
C GLU A 135 -8.16 -20.52 16.20
N GLY A 136 -8.73 -19.42 16.67
CA GLY A 136 -8.45 -18.86 17.99
C GLY A 136 -7.31 -17.84 18.04
N THR A 137 -6.68 -17.52 16.91
CA THR A 137 -5.70 -16.42 16.83
C THR A 137 -6.33 -15.10 17.25
N LYS A 138 -5.70 -14.42 18.21
CA LYS A 138 -6.21 -13.15 18.73
C LYS A 138 -5.81 -11.98 17.81
N PRO A 139 -6.68 -10.99 17.61
CA PRO A 139 -6.36 -9.81 16.84
C PRO A 139 -5.30 -8.97 17.57
N ILE A 140 -4.27 -8.55 16.82
CA ILE A 140 -3.15 -7.72 17.27
C ILE A 140 -3.21 -6.34 16.62
N GLY A 141 -3.60 -6.28 15.34
CA GLY A 141 -3.63 -5.05 14.57
C GLY A 141 -4.42 -5.21 13.26
N LEU A 142 -4.31 -4.20 12.40
CA LEU A 142 -4.94 -4.15 11.09
C LEU A 142 -3.87 -4.22 10.01
N CYS A 143 -4.02 -5.09 9.04
CA CYS A 143 -3.21 -5.01 7.81
C CYS A 143 -3.86 -4.07 6.78
N GLY A 144 -3.20 -3.84 5.66
CA GLY A 144 -3.67 -2.91 4.64
C GLY A 144 -5.08 -3.20 4.14
N SER A 145 -5.41 -4.46 3.84
CA SER A 145 -6.77 -4.86 3.45
C SER A 145 -7.78 -4.62 4.58
N GLY A 146 -7.42 -4.94 5.82
CA GLY A 146 -8.26 -4.69 6.98
C GLY A 146 -8.56 -3.20 7.19
N ILE A 147 -7.59 -2.31 6.94
CA ILE A 147 -7.78 -0.86 7.02
C ILE A 147 -8.82 -0.40 5.99
N ILE A 148 -8.70 -0.89 4.74
CA ILE A 148 -9.65 -0.57 3.67
C ILE A 148 -11.04 -1.05 4.03
N ASP A 149 -11.17 -2.28 4.49
CA ASP A 149 -12.45 -2.88 4.86
C ASP A 149 -13.12 -2.16 6.04
N VAL A 150 -12.35 -1.81 7.06
CA VAL A 150 -12.84 -1.02 8.21
C VAL A 150 -13.41 0.31 7.76
N ILE A 151 -12.67 1.06 6.92
CA ILE A 151 -13.14 2.35 6.41
C ILE A 151 -14.40 2.16 5.55
N ALA A 152 -14.42 1.13 4.69
CA ALA A 152 -15.58 0.81 3.86
C ALA A 152 -16.80 0.40 4.70
N ALA A 153 -16.59 -0.39 5.77
CA ALA A 153 -17.66 -0.80 6.68
C ALA A 153 -18.25 0.40 7.43
N LEU A 154 -17.41 1.28 7.97
CA LEU A 154 -17.82 2.53 8.62
C LEU A 154 -18.62 3.44 7.66
N PHE A 155 -18.17 3.53 6.41
CA PHE A 155 -18.87 4.32 5.39
C PHE A 155 -20.23 3.74 5.04
N ARG A 156 -20.34 2.42 4.84
CA ARG A 156 -21.61 1.71 4.58
C ARG A 156 -22.58 1.84 5.74
N ALA A 157 -22.08 1.74 6.97
CA ALA A 157 -22.87 1.94 8.19
C ALA A 157 -23.22 3.41 8.46
N LYS A 158 -22.87 4.33 7.55
CA LYS A 158 -23.11 5.78 7.67
C LYS A 158 -22.50 6.43 8.91
N MET A 159 -21.45 5.83 9.45
CA MET A 159 -20.70 6.38 10.58
C MET A 159 -19.65 7.41 10.15
N VAL A 160 -19.25 7.34 8.88
CA VAL A 160 -18.31 8.25 8.25
C VAL A 160 -18.95 8.84 6.99
N ASN A 161 -18.80 10.14 6.78
CA ASN A 161 -19.31 10.83 5.60
C ASN A 161 -18.35 10.70 4.40
N PRO A 162 -18.76 11.11 3.17
CA PRO A 162 -17.89 11.03 1.99
C PRO A 162 -16.57 11.83 2.08
N LYS A 163 -16.44 12.72 3.07
CA LYS A 163 -15.21 13.47 3.35
C LYS A 163 -14.31 12.79 4.39
N GLY A 164 -14.65 11.54 4.81
CA GLY A 164 -13.89 10.80 5.81
C GLY A 164 -14.09 11.28 7.26
N LYS A 165 -15.09 12.13 7.54
CA LYS A 165 -15.37 12.61 8.89
C LYS A 165 -16.45 11.76 9.54
N PHE A 166 -16.25 11.44 10.83
CA PHE A 166 -17.28 10.78 11.62
C PHE A 166 -18.55 11.64 11.72
N ILE A 167 -19.69 11.00 11.52
CA ILE A 167 -21.00 11.62 11.70
C ILE A 167 -21.32 11.56 13.19
N ARG A 168 -21.65 12.71 13.79
CA ARG A 168 -22.09 12.83 15.18
C ARG A 168 -23.58 13.12 15.18
N GLU A 169 -24.32 12.49 16.10
CA GLU A 169 -25.69 12.87 16.36
C GLU A 169 -25.79 14.26 16.98
N ALA A 170 -26.94 14.90 16.85
CA ALA A 170 -27.14 16.30 17.28
C ALA A 170 -26.98 16.51 18.79
N ASP A 171 -27.05 15.46 19.60
CA ASP A 171 -26.86 15.45 21.05
C ASP A 171 -25.37 15.26 21.48
N GLY A 172 -24.46 15.13 20.49
CA GLY A 172 -23.05 14.89 20.78
C GLY A 172 -22.72 13.45 21.19
N SER A 173 -23.71 12.57 21.33
CA SER A 173 -23.52 11.15 21.51
C SER A 173 -23.09 10.58 20.17
N ALA A 174 -21.95 9.89 20.14
CA ALA A 174 -21.55 9.20 18.95
C ALA A 174 -22.15 7.79 18.99
N THR A 175 -23.04 7.49 18.05
CA THR A 175 -23.33 6.11 17.60
C THR A 175 -22.01 5.36 17.31
N THR A 176 -20.95 6.12 17.09
CA THR A 176 -19.56 5.73 16.91
C THR A 176 -18.92 5.07 18.14
N ASN A 177 -19.35 5.37 19.36
CA ASN A 177 -18.65 4.85 20.56
C ASN A 177 -18.78 3.33 20.71
N MET A 178 -19.94 2.76 20.42
CA MET A 178 -20.16 1.32 20.60
C MET A 178 -19.40 0.48 19.57
N ALA A 179 -19.51 0.83 18.29
CA ALA A 179 -18.78 0.09 17.24
C ALA A 179 -17.26 0.33 17.32
N TRP A 180 -16.83 1.55 17.68
CA TRP A 180 -15.42 1.84 17.95
C TRP A 180 -14.91 1.09 19.17
N GLU A 181 -15.65 1.04 20.25
CA GLU A 181 -15.30 0.27 21.44
C GLU A 181 -15.26 -1.23 21.15
N ALA A 182 -16.22 -1.77 20.41
CA ALA A 182 -16.23 -3.15 19.99
C ALA A 182 -15.04 -3.49 19.07
N MET A 183 -14.69 -2.63 18.12
CA MET A 183 -13.54 -2.81 17.24
C MET A 183 -12.21 -2.55 17.93
N SER A 184 -12.14 -1.59 18.85
CA SER A 184 -10.91 -1.26 19.57
C SER A 184 -10.67 -2.11 20.81
N SER A 185 -11.69 -2.78 21.35
CA SER A 185 -11.54 -3.59 22.55
C SER A 185 -10.55 -4.76 22.41
N PRO A 186 -10.51 -5.47 21.27
CA PRO A 186 -9.49 -6.48 21.02
C PRO A 186 -8.08 -5.89 20.88
N LEU A 187 -7.96 -4.66 20.38
CA LEU A 187 -6.69 -3.97 20.09
C LEU A 187 -6.15 -3.20 21.31
N LYS A 188 -6.98 -2.93 22.32
CA LYS A 188 -6.61 -2.19 23.54
C LYS A 188 -5.71 -2.96 24.51
N ARG A 189 -5.37 -4.21 24.24
CA ARG A 189 -4.59 -5.07 25.17
C ARG A 189 -3.09 -5.13 24.86
N LYS A 190 -2.43 -4.05 24.42
CA LYS A 190 -0.98 -3.91 24.57
C LYS A 190 -0.71 -3.13 25.87
N PRO A 191 0.03 -3.69 26.86
CA PRO A 191 0.22 -3.04 28.16
C PRO A 191 1.08 -1.79 28.15
N GLU A 192 1.63 -1.32 27.04
CA GLU A 192 2.60 -0.20 27.02
C GLU A 192 2.54 0.74 25.82
N ALA A 193 1.42 0.84 25.13
CA ALA A 193 1.26 1.93 24.15
C ALA A 193 -0.11 2.57 24.30
N SER A 194 -0.18 3.66 25.06
CA SER A 194 -1.32 4.58 24.99
C SER A 194 -1.31 5.27 23.63
N ALA A 195 -1.78 4.58 22.63
CA ALA A 195 -1.97 5.14 21.29
C ALA A 195 -3.42 5.56 21.15
N THR A 196 -3.72 6.72 21.63
CA THR A 196 -4.90 7.48 21.22
C THR A 196 -4.74 7.79 19.75
N LEU A 197 -5.65 7.31 18.92
CA LEU A 197 -5.76 7.71 17.53
C LEU A 197 -6.08 9.22 17.51
N ARG A 198 -5.05 10.06 17.57
CA ARG A 198 -5.18 11.49 17.37
C ARG A 198 -5.24 11.73 15.86
N LEU A 199 -6.44 11.71 15.31
CA LEU A 199 -6.68 12.41 14.05
C LEU A 199 -6.41 13.90 14.34
N GLN A 200 -5.25 14.39 13.92
CA GLN A 200 -4.94 15.80 13.96
C GLN A 200 -5.95 16.56 13.11
N LYS A 201 -6.43 17.67 13.66
CA LYS A 201 -7.40 18.59 13.06
C LYS A 201 -6.88 19.21 11.77
#